data_429fda65d06326660d1627f05cc5d54f
#
_entry.id   429fda65d06326660d1627f05cc5d54f
#
_cell.length_a   1.000
_cell.length_b   1.000
_cell.length_c   1.000
_cell.angle_alpha   90.00
_cell.angle_beta   90.00
_cell.angle_gamma   90.00
#
_symmetry.space_group_name_H-M   'P 1'
#
loop_
_entity.id
_entity.type
_entity.pdbx_description
1 polymer ?
#
loop_
_entity_poly.entity_id
_entity_poly.type
_entity_poly.pdbx_seq_one_letter_code
_entity_poly.pdbx_strand_id
1 'polypeptide(L)'
;MKFTSFLQDGQLTVALTGEIDHHCAKSYMQAISGKIEAYTPNLCILDFRDVSFIDSSGIAVVINALRQMTQMGGTLVLSGINDQPMKVFHAAGVDKLVQIKEEVK
;
A
#
# COMPACT_ATOMS: atom_id res chain seq x y z
N MET A 1 8.20 6.23 11.15
CA MET A 1 7.12 5.94 10.18
C MET A 1 6.58 7.25 9.64
N LYS A 2 6.51 7.38 8.34
CA LYS A 2 5.93 8.56 7.71
C LYS A 2 4.99 8.14 6.59
N PHE A 3 3.83 8.78 6.56
CA PHE A 3 2.91 8.63 5.44
C PHE A 3 2.05 9.88 5.32
N THR A 4 1.58 10.13 4.11
CA THR A 4 0.60 11.17 3.84
C THR A 4 -0.56 10.54 3.13
N SER A 5 -1.73 11.14 3.24
CA SER A 5 -2.92 10.64 2.57
C SER A 5 -3.67 11.76 1.88
N PHE A 6 -4.35 11.40 0.81
CA PHE A 6 -5.07 12.36 -0.03
C PHE A 6 -6.31 11.68 -0.57
N LEU A 7 -7.47 12.29 -0.34
CA LEU A 7 -8.75 11.74 -0.79
C LEU A 7 -9.35 12.68 -1.82
N GLN A 8 -9.73 12.12 -2.98
CA GLN A 8 -10.39 12.90 -4.02
C GLN A 8 -11.30 11.98 -4.83
N ASP A 9 -12.58 12.34 -4.92
CA ASP A 9 -13.58 11.66 -5.76
C ASP A 9 -13.65 10.16 -5.47
N GLY A 10 -13.62 9.78 -4.19
CA GLY A 10 -13.69 8.40 -3.77
C GLY A 10 -12.39 7.62 -3.91
N GLN A 11 -11.30 8.29 -4.30
CA GLN A 11 -10.00 7.68 -4.44
C GLN A 11 -9.10 8.14 -3.30
N LEU A 12 -8.61 7.20 -2.53
CA LEU A 12 -7.66 7.46 -1.45
C LEU A 12 -6.27 7.09 -1.91
N THR A 13 -5.35 8.04 -1.86
CA THR A 13 -3.93 7.78 -2.13
C THR A 13 -3.17 7.90 -0.82
N VAL A 14 -2.41 6.87 -0.48
CA VAL A 14 -1.56 6.87 0.70
C VAL A 14 -0.12 6.75 0.24
N ALA A 15 0.67 7.78 0.48
CA ALA A 15 2.09 7.77 0.14
C ALA A 15 2.89 7.38 1.38
N LEU A 16 3.68 6.32 1.24
CA LEU A 16 4.52 5.79 2.31
C LEU A 16 5.95 6.24 2.08
N THR A 17 6.73 6.38 3.15
CA THR A 17 8.09 6.90 3.07
C THR A 17 9.03 6.09 3.94
N GLY A 18 10.21 5.80 3.41
CA GLY A 18 11.30 5.19 4.18
C GLY A 18 11.35 3.69 4.02
N GLU A 19 11.65 3.01 5.10
CA GLU A 19 11.76 1.56 5.12
C GLU A 19 10.56 0.96 5.85
N ILE A 20 10.05 -0.14 5.32
CA ILE A 20 8.94 -0.85 5.96
C ILE A 20 9.46 -2.20 6.43
N ASP A 21 9.81 -2.27 7.69
CA ASP A 21 10.30 -3.48 8.32
C ASP A 21 9.35 -3.91 9.44
N HIS A 22 9.71 -4.98 10.15
CA HIS A 22 8.84 -5.52 11.19
C HIS A 22 8.65 -4.57 12.37
N HIS A 23 9.52 -3.57 12.54
CA HIS A 23 9.38 -2.61 13.63
C HIS A 23 8.25 -1.62 13.38
N CYS A 24 7.98 -1.28 12.11
CA CYS A 24 7.00 -0.25 11.77
C CYS A 24 5.81 -0.79 10.98
N ALA A 25 5.84 -2.04 10.52
CA ALA A 25 4.77 -2.57 9.67
C ALA A 25 3.40 -2.49 10.33
N LYS A 26 3.31 -2.81 11.63
CA LYS A 26 2.04 -2.76 12.33
C LYS A 26 1.48 -1.34 12.36
N SER A 27 2.34 -0.34 12.57
CA SER A 27 1.91 1.05 12.57
C SER A 27 1.40 1.49 11.20
N TYR A 28 2.08 1.06 10.13
CA TYR A 28 1.59 1.33 8.78
C TYR A 28 0.24 0.65 8.53
N MET A 29 0.10 -0.61 8.95
CA MET A 29 -1.17 -1.31 8.78
C MET A 29 -2.32 -0.59 9.47
N GLN A 30 -2.09 -0.15 10.71
CA GLN A 30 -3.10 0.56 11.48
C GLN A 30 -3.45 1.90 10.84
N ALA A 31 -2.44 2.63 10.37
CA ALA A 31 -2.66 3.94 9.75
C ALA A 31 -3.46 3.80 8.45
N ILE A 32 -3.08 2.86 7.60
CA ILE A 32 -3.77 2.63 6.34
C ILE A 32 -5.19 2.14 6.60
N SER A 33 -5.35 1.17 7.49
CA SER A 33 -6.66 0.62 7.82
C SER A 33 -7.60 1.69 8.36
N GLY A 34 -7.09 2.57 9.22
CA GLY A 34 -7.87 3.66 9.77
C GLY A 34 -8.38 4.62 8.70
N LYS A 35 -7.53 4.94 7.71
CA LYS A 35 -7.93 5.82 6.62
C LYS A 35 -8.98 5.15 5.72
N ILE A 36 -8.77 3.87 5.40
CA ILE A 36 -9.74 3.14 4.58
C ILE A 36 -11.10 3.08 5.30
N GLU A 37 -11.08 2.79 6.59
CA GLU A 37 -12.31 2.71 7.37
C GLU A 37 -13.02 4.07 7.44
N ALA A 38 -12.25 5.13 7.64
CA ALA A 38 -12.82 6.48 7.80
C ALA A 38 -13.43 7.00 6.49
N TYR A 39 -12.77 6.73 5.37
CA TYR A 39 -13.17 7.34 4.09
C TYR A 39 -13.94 6.40 3.17
N THR A 40 -13.93 5.11 3.45
CA THR A 40 -14.61 4.08 2.63
C THR A 40 -14.43 4.33 1.12
N PRO A 41 -13.17 4.41 0.65
CA PRO A 41 -12.92 4.77 -0.75
C PRO A 41 -13.29 3.63 -1.70
N ASN A 42 -13.60 3.98 -2.95
CA ASN A 42 -13.81 2.99 -4.00
C ASN A 42 -12.49 2.42 -4.50
N LEU A 43 -11.44 3.24 -4.46
CA LEU A 43 -10.10 2.88 -4.91
C LEU A 43 -9.09 3.39 -3.90
N CYS A 44 -8.17 2.53 -3.51
CA CYS A 44 -7.05 2.90 -2.65
C CYS A 44 -5.76 2.67 -3.43
N ILE A 45 -4.92 3.70 -3.50
CA ILE A 45 -3.61 3.62 -4.12
C ILE A 45 -2.57 3.75 -3.01
N LEU A 46 -1.69 2.75 -2.92
CA LEU A 46 -0.52 2.84 -2.04
C LEU A 46 0.67 3.24 -2.89
N ASP A 47 1.19 4.42 -2.63
CA ASP A 47 2.30 4.98 -3.38
C ASP A 47 3.60 4.64 -2.66
N PHE A 48 4.44 3.84 -3.31
CA PHE A 48 5.70 3.35 -2.77
C PHE A 48 6.92 4.11 -3.31
N ARG A 49 6.69 5.22 -4.01
CA ARG A 49 7.79 5.94 -4.67
C ARG A 49 8.93 6.27 -3.72
N ASP A 50 8.62 6.65 -2.49
CA ASP A 50 9.61 7.04 -1.50
C ASP A 50 9.93 5.91 -0.50
N VAL A 51 9.55 4.68 -0.82
CA VAL A 51 9.91 3.50 -0.02
C VAL A 51 11.15 2.87 -0.62
N SER A 52 12.23 2.88 0.16
CA SER A 52 13.54 2.38 -0.30
C SER A 52 13.73 0.90 -0.03
N PHE A 53 13.04 0.36 0.97
CA PHE A 53 13.25 -1.01 1.42
C PHE A 53 12.01 -1.57 2.09
N ILE A 54 11.71 -2.85 1.80
CA ILE A 54 10.74 -3.60 2.60
C ILE A 54 11.33 -4.97 2.93
N ASP A 55 10.90 -5.53 4.06
CA ASP A 55 11.10 -6.95 4.35
C ASP A 55 9.74 -7.66 4.19
N SER A 56 9.66 -8.92 4.65
CA SER A 56 8.42 -9.67 4.52
C SER A 56 7.24 -9.03 5.24
N SER A 57 7.50 -8.18 6.23
CA SER A 57 6.43 -7.47 6.93
C SER A 57 5.73 -6.46 6.02
N GLY A 58 6.45 -5.93 5.02
CA GLY A 58 5.85 -5.04 4.03
C GLY A 58 4.80 -5.75 3.19
N ILE A 59 4.97 -7.04 2.97
CA ILE A 59 3.97 -7.86 2.28
C ILE A 59 2.67 -7.87 3.09
N ALA A 60 2.78 -8.05 4.42
CA ALA A 60 1.62 -8.06 5.29
C ALA A 60 0.86 -6.74 5.25
N VAL A 61 1.56 -5.62 5.14
CA VAL A 61 0.93 -4.31 5.02
C VAL A 61 0.02 -4.27 3.79
N VAL A 62 0.53 -4.72 2.66
CA VAL A 62 -0.23 -4.72 1.41
C VAL A 62 -1.41 -5.70 1.46
N ILE A 63 -1.16 -6.91 1.96
CA ILE A 63 -2.22 -7.95 2.02
C ILE A 63 -3.35 -7.49 2.94
N ASN A 64 -3.01 -6.85 4.05
CA ASN A 64 -4.04 -6.33 4.97
C ASN A 64 -4.91 -5.27 4.29
N ALA A 65 -4.30 -4.35 3.55
CA ALA A 65 -5.04 -3.33 2.81
C ALA A 65 -5.89 -3.96 1.70
N LEU A 66 -5.34 -4.96 1.01
CA LEU A 66 -6.07 -5.65 -0.05
C LEU A 66 -7.32 -6.35 0.51
N ARG A 67 -7.16 -7.06 1.63
CA ARG A 67 -8.28 -7.74 2.25
C ARG A 67 -9.38 -6.76 2.64
N GLN A 68 -9.00 -5.65 3.25
CA GLN A 68 -9.96 -4.64 3.68
C GLN A 68 -10.70 -4.02 2.50
N MET A 69 -9.97 -3.66 1.44
CA MET A 69 -10.58 -3.07 0.26
C MET A 69 -11.51 -4.06 -0.45
N THR A 70 -11.09 -5.32 -0.53
CA THR A 70 -11.92 -6.37 -1.14
C THR A 70 -13.22 -6.56 -0.38
N GLN A 71 -13.17 -6.55 0.94
CA GLN A 71 -14.36 -6.71 1.77
C GLN A 71 -15.35 -5.57 1.57
N MET A 72 -14.85 -4.40 1.21
CA MET A 72 -15.69 -3.22 0.97
C MET A 72 -16.17 -3.13 -0.48
N GLY A 73 -15.77 -4.07 -1.33
CA GLY A 73 -16.11 -4.02 -2.75
C GLY A 73 -15.27 -3.01 -3.53
N GLY A 74 -14.17 -2.55 -2.97
CA GLY A 74 -13.27 -1.60 -3.62
C GLY A 74 -12.07 -2.26 -4.24
N THR A 75 -11.15 -1.45 -4.75
CA THR A 75 -9.95 -1.90 -5.45
C THR A 75 -8.71 -1.31 -4.81
N LEU A 76 -7.66 -2.11 -4.71
CA LEU A 76 -6.34 -1.67 -4.26
C LEU A 76 -5.38 -1.67 -5.43
N VAL A 77 -4.59 -0.61 -5.54
CA VAL A 77 -3.53 -0.46 -6.54
C VAL A 77 -2.25 -0.04 -5.84
N LEU A 78 -1.12 -0.63 -6.24
CA LEU A 78 0.20 -0.19 -5.80
C LEU A 78 0.84 0.61 -6.93
N SER A 79 1.57 1.66 -6.60
CA SER A 79 2.23 2.48 -7.61
C SER A 79 3.62 2.91 -7.18
N GLY A 80 4.47 3.19 -8.16
CA GLY A 80 5.78 3.77 -7.92
C GLY A 80 6.76 2.87 -7.19
N ILE A 81 6.65 1.55 -7.35
CA ILE A 81 7.44 0.61 -6.58
C ILE A 81 8.88 0.56 -7.10
N ASN A 82 9.84 0.82 -6.20
CA ASN A 82 11.27 0.74 -6.53
C ASN A 82 11.75 -0.71 -6.63
N ASP A 83 12.99 -0.90 -7.10
CA ASP A 83 13.49 -2.22 -7.44
C ASP A 83 13.48 -3.20 -6.28
N GLN A 84 13.96 -2.79 -5.10
CA GLN A 84 14.04 -3.72 -3.98
C GLN A 84 12.65 -4.14 -3.49
N PRO A 85 11.73 -3.22 -3.22
CA PRO A 85 10.37 -3.63 -2.86
C PRO A 85 9.70 -4.48 -3.95
N MET A 86 9.95 -4.16 -5.23
CA MET A 86 9.37 -4.92 -6.32
C MET A 86 9.84 -6.37 -6.30
N LYS A 87 11.12 -6.61 -6.03
CA LYS A 87 11.65 -7.98 -5.94
C LYS A 87 10.97 -8.76 -4.82
N VAL A 88 10.72 -8.11 -3.69
CA VAL A 88 10.05 -8.76 -2.55
C VAL A 88 8.61 -9.09 -2.91
N PHE A 89 7.88 -8.14 -3.49
CA PHE A 89 6.49 -8.36 -3.89
C PHE A 89 6.38 -9.44 -4.96
N HIS A 90 7.27 -9.42 -5.94
CA HIS A 90 7.26 -10.40 -7.01
C HIS A 90 7.52 -11.81 -6.47
N ALA A 91 8.52 -11.95 -5.61
CA ALA A 91 8.87 -13.24 -5.02
C ALA A 91 7.73 -13.81 -4.19
N ALA A 92 6.92 -12.96 -3.57
CA ALA A 92 5.77 -13.38 -2.76
C ALA A 92 4.49 -13.52 -3.57
N GLY A 93 4.52 -13.21 -4.87
CA GLY A 93 3.32 -13.32 -5.72
C GLY A 93 2.33 -12.19 -5.56
N VAL A 94 2.71 -11.11 -4.90
CA VAL A 94 1.81 -9.97 -4.68
C VAL A 94 1.38 -9.34 -6.01
N ASP A 95 2.28 -9.32 -6.98
CA ASP A 95 2.00 -8.78 -8.30
C ASP A 95 0.89 -9.53 -9.04
N LYS A 96 0.56 -10.74 -8.60
CA LYS A 96 -0.54 -11.52 -9.15
C LYS A 96 -1.85 -11.29 -8.41
N LEU A 97 -1.79 -10.69 -7.24
CA LEU A 97 -2.97 -10.45 -6.41
C LEU A 97 -3.45 -9.02 -6.48
N VAL A 98 -2.57 -8.07 -6.76
CA VAL A 98 -2.84 -6.64 -6.71
C VAL A 98 -2.36 -6.01 -7.99
N GLN A 99 -3.13 -5.05 -8.51
CA GLN A 99 -2.69 -4.28 -9.68
C GLN A 99 -1.53 -3.37 -9.29
N ILE A 100 -0.47 -3.41 -10.09
CA ILE A 100 0.69 -2.57 -9.89
C ILE A 100 0.81 -1.64 -11.08
N LYS A 101 0.93 -0.34 -10.81
CA LYS A 101 1.11 0.67 -11.85
C LYS A 101 2.46 1.35 -11.71
N GLU A 102 3.03 1.71 -12.84
CA GLU A 102 4.20 2.57 -12.82
C GLU A 102 3.77 3.96 -12.38
N GLU A 103 4.74 4.72 -11.87
CA GLU A 103 4.46 6.07 -11.43
C GLU A 103 3.94 6.92 -12.58
N VAL A 104 2.84 7.62 -12.35
CA VAL A 104 2.26 8.54 -13.31
C VAL A 104 2.67 9.94 -12.93
N LYS A 105 3.22 10.66 -13.87
CA LYS A 105 3.65 12.04 -13.64
C LYS A 105 2.60 13.03 -14.06
#